data_8a845acd98f9a4a8d9b8f3d49d7b131f
#
_entry.id   8a845acd98f9a4a8d9b8f3d49d7b131f
#
_cell.length_a   1.000
_cell.length_b   1.000
_cell.length_c   1.000
_cell.angle_alpha   90.00
_cell.angle_beta   90.00
_cell.angle_gamma   90.00
#
_symmetry.space_group_name_H-M   'P 1'
#
loop_
_entity.id
_entity.type
_entity.pdbx_description
1 polymer ?
#
loop_
_entity_poly.entity_id
_entity_poly.type
_entity_poly.pdbx_seq_one_letter_code
_entity_poly.pdbx_strand_id
1 'polypeptide(L)'
;MSSPRDAEITIVGGGAIGAAVAYFLAREGRRDIQLLERRGLCEATSSQAAGFVGQARPTVDRARLTMAATEIYRTFERDTGYTMDYKECGAVRLALSETSVAELQQIAETAAVTGLPVEFLTHAQLRDIYPVLERTGTVKAALWSPTDGYLQPNSLVNAYVSAARDLGVTVVTNAPVTAVEIAGGAVRSVSTEAGRYRTDQVIIAAGPWSAALARLAGLELPIVPVLHEYFVTEPVPGWHGDLPCLRIPEVQVYARGESNRVLCGGFENRGTSIDPREVSVSSALRARPDWDVLGGFAGSLAEFAPALAGAGVAATFQGWPAFSPDGRFIVGPVSAVRGLVLAAGCNAHGVSGSAGLAMHLVESLSGDPSPYVRSLSPDRFVPRTWSFEDARREAQAVYETYYPMPSVTP
;
A
#
# COMPACT_ATOMS: atom_id res chain seq x y z
N MET A 1 6.70 -16.72 23.33
CA MET A 1 6.90 -16.33 21.91
C MET A 1 7.01 -17.62 21.11
N SER A 2 6.32 -17.71 19.96
CA SER A 2 6.43 -18.88 19.08
C SER A 2 7.82 -18.90 18.44
N SER A 3 8.33 -20.13 18.19
CA SER A 3 9.57 -20.34 17.44
C SER A 3 9.24 -20.78 16.01
N PRO A 4 10.12 -20.54 15.03
CA PRO A 4 9.95 -21.10 13.69
C PRO A 4 9.86 -22.63 13.75
N ARG A 5 9.09 -23.22 12.84
CA ARG A 5 8.87 -24.66 12.74
C ARG A 5 8.73 -25.10 11.28
N ASP A 6 8.73 -26.40 11.02
CA ASP A 6 8.29 -26.94 9.74
C ASP A 6 6.82 -26.57 9.52
N ALA A 7 6.45 -26.13 8.30
CA ALA A 7 5.09 -25.75 7.94
C ALA A 7 4.83 -25.95 6.44
N GLU A 8 3.61 -26.25 6.05
CA GLU A 8 3.24 -26.33 4.62
C GLU A 8 3.50 -24.99 3.92
N ILE A 9 3.06 -23.89 4.55
CA ILE A 9 3.17 -22.54 4.00
C ILE A 9 3.98 -21.66 4.94
N THR A 10 5.02 -21.05 4.40
CA THR A 10 5.81 -20.03 5.10
C THR A 10 5.63 -18.67 4.41
N ILE A 11 5.05 -17.70 5.11
CA ILE A 11 4.93 -16.31 4.68
C ILE A 11 6.10 -15.53 5.23
N VAL A 12 6.81 -14.78 4.39
CA VAL A 12 7.97 -13.98 4.77
C VAL A 12 7.63 -12.50 4.69
N GLY A 13 7.56 -11.85 5.86
CA GLY A 13 7.24 -10.43 6.05
C GLY A 13 5.97 -10.19 6.85
N GLY A 14 6.08 -9.49 7.98
CA GLY A 14 5.01 -9.17 8.93
C GLY A 14 4.47 -7.73 8.78
N GLY A 15 4.51 -7.17 7.56
CA GLY A 15 3.84 -5.92 7.20
C GLY A 15 2.36 -6.12 6.84
N ALA A 16 1.70 -5.06 6.37
CA ALA A 16 0.29 -5.07 6.02
C ALA A 16 -0.10 -6.18 5.04
N ILE A 17 0.73 -6.41 4.01
CA ILE A 17 0.46 -7.43 2.98
C ILE A 17 0.62 -8.84 3.56
N GLY A 18 1.74 -9.13 4.24
CA GLY A 18 1.98 -10.47 4.77
C GLY A 18 0.98 -10.86 5.86
N ALA A 19 0.58 -9.91 6.71
CA ALA A 19 -0.45 -10.11 7.72
C ALA A 19 -1.83 -10.39 7.09
N ALA A 20 -2.20 -9.63 6.05
CA ALA A 20 -3.42 -9.87 5.28
C ALA A 20 -3.38 -11.25 4.62
N VAL A 21 -2.29 -11.61 3.93
CA VAL A 21 -2.11 -12.92 3.28
C VAL A 21 -2.28 -14.07 4.29
N ALA A 22 -1.68 -13.93 5.48
CA ALA A 22 -1.80 -14.93 6.54
C ALA A 22 -3.26 -15.13 6.97
N TYR A 23 -3.99 -14.04 7.20
CA TYR A 23 -5.39 -14.08 7.57
C TYR A 23 -6.26 -14.68 6.45
N PHE A 24 -6.13 -14.18 5.21
CA PHE A 24 -6.99 -14.62 4.12
C PHE A 24 -6.78 -16.08 3.74
N LEU A 25 -5.53 -16.58 3.71
CA LEU A 25 -5.26 -18.00 3.48
C LEU A 25 -5.87 -18.88 4.58
N ALA A 26 -5.71 -18.49 5.84
CA ALA A 26 -6.27 -19.25 6.96
C ALA A 26 -7.80 -19.21 6.95
N ARG A 27 -8.42 -18.07 6.63
CA ARG A 27 -9.88 -17.92 6.46
C ARG A 27 -10.44 -18.81 5.36
N GLU A 28 -9.71 -18.96 4.25
CA GLU A 28 -10.09 -19.86 3.15
C GLU A 28 -9.78 -21.35 3.44
N GLY A 29 -9.45 -21.66 4.67
CA GLY A 29 -9.29 -23.06 5.11
C GLY A 29 -7.88 -23.64 4.95
N ARG A 30 -6.89 -22.87 4.47
CA ARG A 30 -5.49 -23.35 4.46
C ARG A 30 -5.01 -23.51 5.90
N ARG A 31 -4.23 -24.54 6.12
CA ARG A 31 -3.72 -24.89 7.45
C ARG A 31 -2.21 -24.97 7.41
N ASP A 32 -1.61 -25.17 8.57
CA ASP A 32 -0.16 -25.32 8.72
C ASP A 32 0.63 -24.16 8.13
N ILE A 33 0.21 -22.92 8.49
CA ILE A 33 0.79 -21.66 8.03
C ILE A 33 1.68 -21.10 9.14
N GLN A 34 2.88 -20.64 8.78
CA GLN A 34 3.68 -19.74 9.60
C GLN A 34 3.98 -18.44 8.89
N LEU A 35 4.03 -17.34 9.64
CA LEU A 35 4.51 -16.04 9.21
C LEU A 35 5.80 -15.71 9.94
N LEU A 36 6.87 -15.47 9.20
CA LEU A 36 8.18 -15.10 9.72
C LEU A 36 8.43 -13.61 9.44
N GLU A 37 8.67 -12.86 10.51
CA GLU A 37 9.03 -11.44 10.42
C GLU A 37 10.44 -11.24 11.03
N ARG A 38 11.29 -10.51 10.33
CA ARG A 38 12.69 -10.32 10.73
C ARG A 38 12.87 -9.49 12.01
N ARG A 39 11.90 -8.63 12.33
CA ARG A 39 11.89 -7.76 13.52
C ARG A 39 10.50 -7.78 14.18
N GLY A 40 9.97 -6.61 14.54
CA GLY A 40 8.59 -6.43 15.00
C GLY A 40 7.59 -6.35 13.84
N LEU A 41 6.35 -6.73 14.13
CA LEU A 41 5.25 -6.58 13.18
C LEU A 41 5.05 -5.09 12.85
N CYS A 42 4.72 -4.80 11.60
CA CYS A 42 4.47 -3.43 11.13
C CYS A 42 5.65 -2.46 11.28
N GLU A 43 6.86 -2.89 11.53
CA GLU A 43 7.99 -2.03 11.95
C GLU A 43 8.65 -1.25 10.79
N ALA A 44 8.34 -1.60 9.53
CA ALA A 44 8.96 -0.97 8.37
C ALA A 44 7.98 -0.02 7.64
N THR A 45 7.93 -0.09 6.31
CA THR A 45 7.13 0.79 5.45
C THR A 45 5.64 0.85 5.84
N SER A 46 5.08 -0.24 6.40
CA SER A 46 3.66 -0.24 6.79
C SER A 46 3.38 0.76 7.91
N SER A 47 4.23 0.86 8.94
CA SER A 47 4.06 1.83 10.03
C SER A 47 4.26 3.29 9.57
N GLN A 48 4.90 3.48 8.43
CA GLN A 48 5.16 4.78 7.83
C GLN A 48 4.09 5.18 6.80
N ALA A 49 2.97 4.45 6.72
CA ALA A 49 1.91 4.76 5.77
C ALA A 49 0.91 5.77 6.36
N ALA A 50 0.43 6.69 5.54
CA ALA A 50 -0.55 7.72 5.93
C ALA A 50 -1.97 7.16 6.19
N GLY A 51 -2.23 5.90 5.83
CA GLY A 51 -3.45 5.17 6.18
C GLY A 51 -4.67 5.49 5.31
N PHE A 52 -4.56 6.25 4.25
CA PHE A 52 -5.71 6.59 3.38
C PHE A 52 -6.35 5.34 2.76
N VAL A 53 -7.66 5.28 2.79
CA VAL A 53 -8.48 4.26 2.14
C VAL A 53 -9.39 4.97 1.14
N GLY A 54 -9.10 4.83 -0.13
CA GLY A 54 -9.87 5.46 -1.21
C GLY A 54 -10.35 4.42 -2.21
N GLN A 55 -11.58 4.53 -2.66
CA GLN A 55 -12.25 3.57 -3.55
C GLN A 55 -12.37 4.09 -4.98
N ALA A 56 -12.54 5.41 -5.14
CA ALA A 56 -12.67 6.04 -6.44
C ALA A 56 -11.38 5.90 -7.26
N ARG A 57 -11.44 5.11 -8.34
CA ARG A 57 -10.33 4.73 -9.20
C ARG A 57 -10.67 4.92 -10.68
N PRO A 58 -9.68 5.15 -11.54
CA PRO A 58 -9.92 5.36 -12.97
C PRO A 58 -10.30 4.10 -13.76
N THR A 59 -10.14 2.91 -13.18
CA THR A 59 -10.47 1.64 -13.85
C THR A 59 -11.38 0.77 -13.00
N VAL A 60 -12.29 0.03 -13.65
CA VAL A 60 -13.29 -0.81 -13.00
C VAL A 60 -12.66 -1.87 -12.09
N ASP A 61 -11.61 -2.56 -12.54
CA ASP A 61 -10.97 -3.60 -11.75
C ASP A 61 -10.34 -3.03 -10.47
N ARG A 62 -9.66 -1.87 -10.57
CA ARG A 62 -9.08 -1.19 -9.40
C ARG A 62 -10.17 -0.66 -8.46
N ALA A 63 -11.26 -0.13 -8.99
CA ALA A 63 -12.39 0.34 -8.17
C ALA A 63 -13.02 -0.83 -7.41
N ARG A 64 -13.35 -1.93 -8.08
CA ARG A 64 -13.90 -3.14 -7.45
C ARG A 64 -12.99 -3.70 -6.37
N LEU A 65 -11.67 -3.76 -6.64
CA LEU A 65 -10.68 -4.21 -5.66
C LEU A 65 -10.70 -3.36 -4.40
N THR A 66 -10.65 -2.02 -4.56
CA THR A 66 -10.62 -1.10 -3.42
C THR A 66 -11.96 -1.06 -2.68
N MET A 67 -13.09 -1.21 -3.37
CA MET A 67 -14.41 -1.37 -2.75
C MET A 67 -14.48 -2.65 -1.89
N ALA A 68 -14.05 -3.78 -2.43
CA ALA A 68 -14.00 -5.04 -1.69
C ALA A 68 -13.06 -4.95 -0.47
N ALA A 69 -11.90 -4.30 -0.62
CA ALA A 69 -10.98 -4.07 0.49
C ALA A 69 -11.61 -3.18 1.58
N THR A 70 -12.29 -2.11 1.19
CA THR A 70 -12.95 -1.18 2.13
C THR A 70 -14.07 -1.88 2.88
N GLU A 71 -14.85 -2.74 2.24
CA GLU A 71 -15.89 -3.53 2.93
C GLU A 71 -15.28 -4.46 3.99
N ILE A 72 -14.14 -5.08 3.72
CA ILE A 72 -13.40 -5.84 4.73
C ILE A 72 -13.02 -4.95 5.92
N TYR A 73 -12.48 -3.75 5.67
CA TYR A 73 -12.08 -2.84 6.77
C TYR A 73 -13.26 -2.39 7.61
N ARG A 74 -14.41 -2.13 6.98
CA ARG A 74 -15.65 -1.72 7.65
C ARG A 74 -16.23 -2.82 8.53
N THR A 75 -16.13 -4.07 8.09
CA THR A 75 -16.79 -5.19 8.77
C THR A 75 -15.87 -6.02 9.65
N PHE A 76 -14.55 -5.78 9.60
CA PHE A 76 -13.55 -6.64 10.19
C PHE A 76 -13.72 -6.85 11.70
N GLU A 77 -14.02 -5.77 12.45
CA GLU A 77 -14.21 -5.85 13.88
C GLU A 77 -15.45 -6.68 14.25
N ARG A 78 -16.55 -6.50 13.51
CA ARG A 78 -17.77 -7.32 13.69
C ARG A 78 -17.49 -8.80 13.42
N ASP A 79 -16.69 -9.08 12.40
CA ASP A 79 -16.47 -10.44 11.90
C ASP A 79 -15.39 -11.19 12.68
N THR A 80 -14.47 -10.49 13.35
CA THR A 80 -13.31 -11.07 14.02
C THR A 80 -13.12 -10.65 15.47
N GLY A 81 -13.76 -9.59 15.92
CA GLY A 81 -13.54 -8.99 17.24
C GLY A 81 -12.31 -8.06 17.33
N TYR A 82 -11.60 -7.82 16.24
CA TYR A 82 -10.40 -6.97 16.21
C TYR A 82 -10.63 -5.73 15.36
N THR A 83 -10.34 -4.54 15.92
CA THR A 83 -10.48 -3.28 15.19
C THR A 83 -9.27 -2.97 14.32
N MET A 84 -9.52 -2.39 13.15
CA MET A 84 -8.51 -1.80 12.25
C MET A 84 -8.43 -0.27 12.41
N ASP A 85 -9.19 0.29 13.34
CA ASP A 85 -9.36 1.74 13.51
C ASP A 85 -9.71 2.43 12.18
N TYR A 86 -10.58 1.76 11.38
CA TYR A 86 -11.07 2.33 10.14
C TYR A 86 -12.12 3.40 10.44
N LYS A 87 -11.87 4.59 9.87
CA LYS A 87 -12.75 5.73 9.99
C LYS A 87 -13.28 6.13 8.63
N GLU A 88 -14.57 5.96 8.40
CA GLU A 88 -15.26 6.41 7.22
C GLU A 88 -15.67 7.88 7.39
N CYS A 89 -14.77 8.77 6.96
CA CYS A 89 -14.98 10.22 7.02
C CYS A 89 -15.18 10.84 5.63
N GLY A 90 -15.17 10.03 4.59
CA GLY A 90 -15.19 10.45 3.21
C GLY A 90 -13.85 10.97 2.70
N ALA A 91 -13.82 11.29 1.40
CA ALA A 91 -12.68 11.94 0.77
C ALA A 91 -13.12 12.96 -0.28
N VAL A 92 -12.37 14.07 -0.35
CA VAL A 92 -12.52 15.09 -1.40
C VAL A 92 -11.27 15.09 -2.26
N ARG A 93 -11.47 15.04 -3.58
CA ARG A 93 -10.42 15.25 -4.56
C ARG A 93 -10.71 16.52 -5.34
N LEU A 94 -9.78 17.48 -5.29
CA LEU A 94 -9.90 18.76 -5.98
C LEU A 94 -9.24 18.71 -7.35
N ALA A 95 -9.79 19.43 -8.31
CA ALA A 95 -9.23 19.70 -9.63
C ALA A 95 -9.06 21.21 -9.82
N LEU A 96 -7.87 21.62 -10.25
CA LEU A 96 -7.50 23.02 -10.47
C LEU A 96 -7.38 23.35 -11.96
N SER A 97 -7.34 22.36 -12.85
CA SER A 97 -7.20 22.48 -14.30
C SER A 97 -8.32 21.75 -15.04
N GLU A 98 -8.56 22.06 -16.32
CA GLU A 98 -9.51 21.33 -17.15
C GLU A 98 -9.09 19.86 -17.33
N THR A 99 -7.80 19.59 -17.40
CA THR A 99 -7.28 18.23 -17.49
C THR A 99 -7.69 17.42 -16.28
N SER A 100 -7.49 17.93 -15.08
CA SER A 100 -7.89 17.24 -13.85
C SER A 100 -9.41 17.16 -13.68
N VAL A 101 -10.18 18.12 -14.19
CA VAL A 101 -11.66 17.99 -14.27
C VAL A 101 -12.04 16.78 -15.11
N ALA A 102 -11.42 16.60 -16.28
CA ALA A 102 -11.67 15.43 -17.14
C ALA A 102 -11.28 14.11 -16.45
N GLU A 103 -10.18 14.09 -15.68
CA GLU A 103 -9.80 12.93 -14.85
C GLU A 103 -10.86 12.61 -13.79
N LEU A 104 -11.39 13.63 -13.11
CA LEU A 104 -12.46 13.42 -12.13
C LEU A 104 -13.74 12.91 -12.79
N GLN A 105 -14.06 13.36 -14.00
CA GLN A 105 -15.20 12.86 -14.77
C GLN A 105 -15.03 11.38 -15.10
N GLN A 106 -13.85 10.95 -15.56
CA GLN A 106 -13.57 9.54 -15.81
C GLN A 106 -13.66 8.68 -14.54
N ILE A 107 -13.19 9.19 -13.41
CA ILE A 107 -13.34 8.51 -12.11
C ILE A 107 -14.82 8.38 -11.75
N ALA A 108 -15.62 9.42 -11.95
CA ALA A 108 -17.05 9.40 -11.69
C ALA A 108 -17.81 8.43 -12.61
N GLU A 109 -17.43 8.34 -13.89
CA GLU A 109 -17.97 7.35 -14.83
C GLU A 109 -17.66 5.93 -14.38
N THR A 110 -16.42 5.67 -13.95
CA THR A 110 -16.03 4.36 -13.41
C THR A 110 -16.80 4.04 -12.13
N ALA A 111 -17.00 5.03 -11.26
CA ALA A 111 -17.79 4.89 -10.04
C ALA A 111 -19.25 4.54 -10.36
N ALA A 112 -19.86 5.18 -11.36
CA ALA A 112 -21.22 4.86 -11.82
C ALA A 112 -21.33 3.40 -12.31
N VAL A 113 -20.35 2.91 -13.08
CA VAL A 113 -20.32 1.51 -13.54
C VAL A 113 -20.18 0.51 -12.39
N THR A 114 -19.45 0.88 -11.34
CA THR A 114 -19.19 0.00 -10.19
C THR A 114 -20.20 0.12 -9.06
N GLY A 115 -21.10 1.13 -9.13
CA GLY A 115 -22.07 1.43 -8.07
C GLY A 115 -21.44 2.14 -6.85
N LEU A 116 -20.23 2.68 -7.00
CA LEU A 116 -19.61 3.46 -5.94
C LEU A 116 -20.27 4.84 -5.84
N PRO A 117 -20.75 5.28 -4.66
CA PRO A 117 -21.32 6.61 -4.51
C PRO A 117 -20.24 7.68 -4.58
N VAL A 118 -20.33 8.54 -5.58
CA VAL A 118 -19.51 9.75 -5.68
C VAL A 118 -20.38 10.90 -6.23
N GLU A 119 -20.04 12.14 -5.88
CA GLU A 119 -20.75 13.32 -6.39
C GLU A 119 -19.79 14.50 -6.60
N PHE A 120 -20.10 15.35 -7.58
CA PHE A 120 -19.43 16.63 -7.73
C PHE A 120 -20.06 17.66 -6.81
N LEU A 121 -19.23 18.32 -6.00
CA LEU A 121 -19.65 19.35 -5.08
C LEU A 121 -19.67 20.74 -5.72
N THR A 122 -20.66 21.53 -5.39
CA THR A 122 -20.60 22.99 -5.55
C THR A 122 -19.60 23.60 -4.56
N HIS A 123 -19.15 24.83 -4.82
CA HIS A 123 -18.27 25.53 -3.88
C HIS A 123 -18.92 25.73 -2.49
N ALA A 124 -20.24 25.86 -2.40
CA ALA A 124 -20.95 25.97 -1.14
C ALA A 124 -20.87 24.64 -0.36
N GLN A 125 -21.21 23.53 -1.02
CA GLN A 125 -21.11 22.19 -0.42
C GLN A 125 -19.67 21.84 -0.01
N LEU A 126 -18.68 22.22 -0.84
CA LEU A 126 -17.27 22.02 -0.47
C LEU A 126 -16.90 22.74 0.82
N ARG A 127 -17.35 24.00 1.00
CA ARG A 127 -17.11 24.74 2.24
C ARG A 127 -17.83 24.15 3.45
N ASP A 128 -19.02 23.60 3.25
CA ASP A 128 -19.78 22.95 4.31
C ASP A 128 -19.14 21.65 4.77
N ILE A 129 -18.65 20.84 3.84
CA ILE A 129 -18.00 19.54 4.12
C ILE A 129 -16.56 19.74 4.63
N TYR A 130 -15.85 20.75 4.11
CA TYR A 130 -14.44 20.99 4.42
C TYR A 130 -14.16 22.45 4.81
N PRO A 131 -14.67 22.91 5.97
CA PRO A 131 -14.66 24.32 6.34
C PRO A 131 -13.26 24.94 6.54
N VAL A 132 -12.24 24.12 6.76
CA VAL A 132 -10.84 24.58 6.91
C VAL A 132 -10.18 24.95 5.59
N LEU A 133 -10.80 24.65 4.44
CA LEU A 133 -10.37 25.11 3.12
C LEU A 133 -10.96 26.50 2.85
N GLU A 134 -10.27 27.54 3.28
CA GLU A 134 -10.76 28.93 3.18
C GLU A 134 -10.59 29.52 1.76
N ARG A 135 -9.56 29.05 1.04
CA ARG A 135 -9.21 29.60 -0.28
C ARG A 135 -9.46 28.58 -1.38
N THR A 136 -10.69 28.50 -1.83
CA THR A 136 -11.16 27.57 -2.87
C THR A 136 -11.43 28.19 -4.22
N GLY A 137 -11.05 29.47 -4.43
CA GLY A 137 -11.37 30.22 -5.65
C GLY A 137 -10.74 29.67 -6.94
N THR A 138 -9.63 28.94 -6.83
CA THR A 138 -8.94 28.28 -7.95
C THR A 138 -9.48 26.88 -8.25
N VAL A 139 -10.34 26.33 -7.40
CA VAL A 139 -10.91 24.99 -7.56
C VAL A 139 -11.94 25.01 -8.68
N LYS A 140 -11.72 24.21 -9.72
CA LYS A 140 -12.64 24.06 -10.87
C LYS A 140 -13.67 22.98 -10.64
N ALA A 141 -13.28 21.90 -9.95
CA ALA A 141 -14.18 20.81 -9.55
C ALA A 141 -13.72 20.17 -8.26
N ALA A 142 -14.68 19.62 -7.52
CA ALA A 142 -14.43 18.83 -6.33
C ALA A 142 -15.27 17.54 -6.42
N LEU A 143 -14.61 16.36 -6.35
CA LEU A 143 -15.28 15.07 -6.32
C LEU A 143 -15.29 14.56 -4.88
N TRP A 144 -16.47 14.27 -4.38
CA TRP A 144 -16.74 13.72 -3.06
C TRP A 144 -16.98 12.22 -3.13
N SER A 145 -16.31 11.47 -2.27
CA SER A 145 -16.49 10.03 -2.09
C SER A 145 -16.87 9.77 -0.63
N PRO A 146 -18.16 9.64 -0.30
CA PRO A 146 -18.64 9.59 1.10
C PRO A 146 -18.17 8.35 1.87
N THR A 147 -17.91 7.26 1.19
CA THR A 147 -17.53 5.96 1.78
C THR A 147 -16.03 5.73 1.84
N ASP A 148 -15.22 6.71 1.45
CA ASP A 148 -13.78 6.71 1.65
C ASP A 148 -13.42 7.07 3.10
N GLY A 149 -12.15 6.94 3.46
CA GLY A 149 -11.69 7.29 4.79
C GLY A 149 -10.22 6.98 5.03
N TYR A 150 -9.89 6.65 6.26
CA TYR A 150 -8.54 6.22 6.64
C TYR A 150 -8.58 5.18 7.76
N LEU A 151 -7.46 4.50 7.96
CA LEU A 151 -7.25 3.58 9.06
C LEU A 151 -5.85 3.76 9.66
N GLN A 152 -5.64 3.18 10.84
CA GLN A 152 -4.33 3.18 11.48
C GLN A 152 -3.52 1.94 11.05
N PRO A 153 -2.37 2.11 10.38
CA PRO A 153 -1.61 0.98 9.83
C PRO A 153 -1.20 -0.07 10.86
N ASN A 154 -0.87 0.35 12.09
CA ASN A 154 -0.51 -0.58 13.15
C ASN A 154 -1.72 -1.40 13.62
N SER A 155 -2.89 -0.78 13.74
CA SER A 155 -4.14 -1.46 14.10
C SER A 155 -4.53 -2.47 13.02
N LEU A 156 -4.42 -2.10 11.74
CA LEU A 156 -4.66 -3.01 10.61
C LEU A 156 -3.80 -4.27 10.70
N VAL A 157 -2.48 -4.12 10.87
CA VAL A 157 -1.56 -5.27 10.91
C VAL A 157 -1.83 -6.14 12.14
N ASN A 158 -2.05 -5.53 13.31
CA ASN A 158 -2.36 -6.25 14.53
C ASN A 158 -3.69 -6.99 14.44
N ALA A 159 -4.71 -6.39 13.85
CA ALA A 159 -6.01 -7.02 13.63
C ALA A 159 -5.89 -8.26 12.74
N TYR A 160 -5.22 -8.15 11.59
CA TYR A 160 -4.97 -9.31 10.72
C TYR A 160 -4.20 -10.41 11.43
N VAL A 161 -3.12 -10.07 12.13
CA VAL A 161 -2.27 -11.06 12.83
C VAL A 161 -3.03 -11.74 13.96
N SER A 162 -3.85 -11.00 14.71
CA SER A 162 -4.66 -11.57 15.78
C SER A 162 -5.70 -12.54 15.22
N ALA A 163 -6.46 -12.13 14.23
CA ALA A 163 -7.43 -12.99 13.55
C ALA A 163 -6.78 -14.21 12.88
N ALA A 164 -5.58 -14.05 12.29
CA ALA A 164 -4.84 -15.17 11.73
C ALA A 164 -4.40 -16.19 12.79
N ARG A 165 -3.95 -15.71 13.97
CA ARG A 165 -3.60 -16.57 15.10
C ARG A 165 -4.79 -17.37 15.62
N ASP A 166 -5.97 -16.75 15.70
CA ASP A 166 -7.20 -17.46 16.10
C ASP A 166 -7.58 -18.57 15.11
N LEU A 167 -7.17 -18.41 13.84
CA LEU A 167 -7.31 -19.43 12.79
C LEU A 167 -6.15 -20.43 12.74
N GLY A 168 -5.21 -20.37 13.71
CA GLY A 168 -4.11 -21.33 13.86
C GLY A 168 -2.81 -20.97 13.15
N VAL A 169 -2.65 -19.75 12.63
CA VAL A 169 -1.39 -19.30 12.03
C VAL A 169 -0.32 -19.09 13.12
N THR A 170 0.84 -19.68 12.94
CA THR A 170 2.01 -19.42 13.78
C THR A 170 2.70 -18.13 13.31
N VAL A 171 2.83 -17.14 14.19
CA VAL A 171 3.48 -15.85 13.87
C VAL A 171 4.74 -15.71 14.71
N VAL A 172 5.88 -15.59 14.03
CA VAL A 172 7.21 -15.52 14.65
C VAL A 172 7.87 -14.22 14.25
N THR A 173 8.19 -13.40 15.22
CA THR A 173 8.98 -12.18 15.07
C THR A 173 10.46 -12.43 15.41
N ASN A 174 11.34 -11.52 15.02
CA ASN A 174 12.81 -11.67 15.18
C ASN A 174 13.34 -12.95 14.51
N ALA A 175 12.75 -13.30 13.36
CA ALA A 175 13.09 -14.48 12.57
C ALA A 175 13.46 -14.10 11.12
N PRO A 176 14.61 -13.44 10.91
CA PRO A 176 15.04 -13.05 9.56
C PRO A 176 15.30 -14.28 8.70
N VAL A 177 14.63 -14.38 7.57
CA VAL A 177 14.89 -15.42 6.57
C VAL A 177 16.18 -15.05 5.83
N THR A 178 17.17 -15.94 5.91
CA THR A 178 18.52 -15.76 5.35
C THR A 178 18.78 -16.62 4.11
N ALA A 179 17.99 -17.69 3.91
CA ALA A 179 18.06 -18.54 2.72
C ALA A 179 16.70 -19.13 2.36
N VAL A 180 16.48 -19.37 1.08
CA VAL A 180 15.39 -20.17 0.52
C VAL A 180 16.03 -21.31 -0.27
N GLU A 181 15.83 -22.54 0.16
CA GLU A 181 16.41 -23.70 -0.52
C GLU A 181 15.50 -24.19 -1.63
N ILE A 182 16.07 -24.29 -2.80
CA ILE A 182 15.42 -24.84 -3.99
C ILE A 182 16.14 -26.14 -4.39
N ALA A 183 15.37 -27.21 -4.52
CA ALA A 183 15.91 -28.49 -5.02
C ALA A 183 14.90 -29.15 -5.97
N GLY A 184 15.39 -29.59 -7.14
CA GLY A 184 14.55 -30.15 -8.19
C GLY A 184 13.49 -29.15 -8.70
N GLY A 185 13.84 -27.87 -8.80
CA GLY A 185 12.95 -26.81 -9.28
C GLY A 185 11.79 -26.49 -8.30
N ALA A 186 11.91 -26.86 -7.04
CA ALA A 186 10.87 -26.60 -6.04
C ALA A 186 11.46 -26.08 -4.72
N VAL A 187 10.69 -25.28 -4.00
CA VAL A 187 10.96 -24.89 -2.63
C VAL A 187 11.04 -26.12 -1.74
N ARG A 188 11.98 -26.14 -0.77
CA ARG A 188 12.16 -27.21 0.20
C ARG A 188 12.21 -26.71 1.64
N SER A 189 12.82 -25.57 1.86
CA SER A 189 12.97 -25.02 3.21
C SER A 189 13.32 -23.54 3.16
N VAL A 190 13.12 -22.88 4.30
CA VAL A 190 13.71 -21.58 4.61
C VAL A 190 14.69 -21.72 5.75
N SER A 191 15.71 -20.87 5.81
CA SER A 191 16.64 -20.79 6.93
C SER A 191 16.50 -19.44 7.63
N THR A 192 16.63 -19.48 8.96
CA THR A 192 16.77 -18.30 9.83
C THR A 192 18.01 -18.51 10.71
N GLU A 193 18.34 -17.54 11.55
CA GLU A 193 19.40 -17.71 12.56
C GLU A 193 19.09 -18.84 13.55
N ALA A 194 17.81 -19.15 13.80
CA ALA A 194 17.37 -20.20 14.71
C ALA A 194 17.43 -21.61 14.09
N GLY A 195 17.58 -21.74 12.78
CA GLY A 195 17.67 -23.04 12.12
C GLY A 195 17.05 -23.06 10.72
N ARG A 196 16.94 -24.27 10.19
CA ARG A 196 16.32 -24.59 8.89
C ARG A 196 14.97 -25.27 9.11
N TYR A 197 13.96 -24.83 8.35
CA TYR A 197 12.57 -25.27 8.47
C TYR A 197 12.03 -25.69 7.13
N ARG A 198 11.50 -26.91 7.03
CA ARG A 198 10.89 -27.42 5.80
C ARG A 198 9.60 -26.69 5.52
N THR A 199 9.37 -26.41 4.23
CA THR A 199 8.14 -25.82 3.74
C THR A 199 7.93 -26.18 2.28
N ASP A 200 6.69 -26.39 1.88
CA ASP A 200 6.32 -26.68 0.49
C ASP A 200 6.05 -25.42 -0.31
N GLN A 201 5.69 -24.35 0.38
CA GLN A 201 5.38 -23.06 -0.23
C GLN A 201 5.98 -21.89 0.56
N VAL A 202 6.68 -21.00 -0.14
CA VAL A 202 7.18 -19.72 0.40
C VAL A 202 6.43 -18.58 -0.28
N ILE A 203 5.78 -17.73 0.51
CA ILE A 203 5.13 -16.51 0.03
C ILE A 203 5.96 -15.31 0.46
N ILE A 204 6.57 -14.62 -0.51
CA ILE A 204 7.37 -13.42 -0.26
C ILE A 204 6.44 -12.20 -0.24
N ALA A 205 6.26 -11.62 0.96
CA ALA A 205 5.45 -10.42 1.24
C ALA A 205 6.27 -9.33 1.96
N ALA A 206 7.55 -9.22 1.61
CA ALA A 206 8.55 -8.47 2.37
C ALA A 206 8.75 -7.02 1.90
N GLY A 207 7.74 -6.43 1.22
CA GLY A 207 7.80 -5.04 0.77
C GLY A 207 9.07 -4.75 -0.04
N PRO A 208 9.86 -3.72 0.32
CA PRO A 208 11.07 -3.35 -0.42
C PRO A 208 12.19 -4.40 -0.42
N TRP A 209 12.14 -5.38 0.49
CA TRP A 209 13.09 -6.51 0.52
C TRP A 209 12.65 -7.70 -0.34
N SER A 210 11.48 -7.63 -0.99
CA SER A 210 10.96 -8.75 -1.78
C SER A 210 11.89 -9.15 -2.93
N ALA A 211 12.53 -8.18 -3.60
CA ALA A 211 13.55 -8.49 -4.63
C ALA A 211 14.77 -9.21 -4.04
N ALA A 212 15.24 -8.80 -2.86
CA ALA A 212 16.37 -9.44 -2.19
C ALA A 212 16.05 -10.90 -1.77
N LEU A 213 14.85 -11.14 -1.27
CA LEU A 213 14.38 -12.50 -0.93
C LEU A 213 14.18 -13.37 -2.18
N ALA A 214 13.64 -12.80 -3.27
CA ALA A 214 13.51 -13.51 -4.54
C ALA A 214 14.87 -13.97 -5.08
N ARG A 215 15.93 -13.14 -4.93
CA ARG A 215 17.30 -13.52 -5.28
C ARG A 215 17.83 -14.71 -4.50
N LEU A 216 17.42 -14.92 -3.26
CA LEU A 216 17.78 -16.13 -2.50
C LEU A 216 17.20 -17.40 -3.15
N ALA A 217 16.11 -17.26 -3.91
CA ALA A 217 15.51 -18.36 -4.70
C ALA A 217 15.97 -18.36 -6.17
N GLY A 218 17.01 -17.60 -6.52
CA GLY A 218 17.56 -17.53 -7.88
C GLY A 218 16.75 -16.67 -8.86
N LEU A 219 15.85 -15.81 -8.37
CA LEU A 219 15.02 -14.95 -9.21
C LEU A 219 15.43 -13.47 -9.09
N GLU A 220 15.44 -12.78 -10.22
CA GLU A 220 15.55 -11.33 -10.26
C GLU A 220 14.21 -10.72 -10.64
N LEU A 221 13.71 -9.80 -9.80
CA LEU A 221 12.43 -9.12 -9.98
C LEU A 221 12.63 -7.60 -9.90
N PRO A 222 11.91 -6.83 -10.74
CA PRO A 222 12.02 -5.38 -10.78
C PRO A 222 11.16 -4.73 -9.68
N ILE A 223 11.50 -4.98 -8.43
CA ILE A 223 10.82 -4.39 -7.27
C ILE A 223 11.72 -3.31 -6.71
N VAL A 224 11.36 -2.06 -6.91
CA VAL A 224 12.17 -0.88 -6.62
C VAL A 224 11.63 -0.14 -5.41
N PRO A 225 12.41 0.05 -4.33
CA PRO A 225 12.05 0.93 -3.25
C PRO A 225 12.11 2.40 -3.70
N VAL A 226 11.02 3.16 -3.52
CA VAL A 226 11.00 4.61 -3.76
C VAL A 226 10.62 5.30 -2.47
N LEU A 227 11.32 6.36 -2.09
CA LEU A 227 11.07 7.10 -0.85
C LEU A 227 9.72 7.81 -0.93
N HIS A 228 8.98 7.77 0.16
CA HIS A 228 7.74 8.52 0.33
C HIS A 228 7.69 9.13 1.72
N GLU A 229 7.32 10.41 1.81
CA GLU A 229 7.39 11.18 3.04
C GLU A 229 6.09 11.92 3.33
N TYR A 230 5.83 12.08 4.61
CA TYR A 230 4.80 12.99 5.12
C TYR A 230 5.16 13.46 6.54
N PHE A 231 4.44 14.46 7.02
CA PHE A 231 4.58 14.98 8.37
C PHE A 231 3.21 15.10 9.06
N VAL A 232 3.26 15.20 10.39
CA VAL A 232 2.13 15.56 11.24
C VAL A 232 2.47 16.86 11.96
N THR A 233 1.55 17.82 11.92
CA THR A 233 1.75 19.14 12.53
C THR A 233 1.55 19.09 14.04
N GLU A 234 1.94 20.16 14.74
CA GLU A 234 1.35 20.54 16.00
C GLU A 234 -0.15 20.84 15.82
N PRO A 235 -0.94 20.98 16.92
CA PRO A 235 -2.38 21.25 16.79
C PRO A 235 -2.70 22.47 15.92
N VAL A 236 -3.66 22.33 15.01
CA VAL A 236 -4.10 23.39 14.10
C VAL A 236 -5.59 23.65 14.32
N PRO A 237 -6.01 24.91 14.58
CA PRO A 237 -7.40 25.25 14.81
C PRO A 237 -8.31 24.79 13.66
N GLY A 238 -9.48 24.22 14.01
CA GLY A 238 -10.48 23.75 13.06
C GLY A 238 -10.19 22.37 12.45
N TRP A 239 -8.97 21.84 12.56
CA TRP A 239 -8.66 20.50 12.09
C TRP A 239 -9.04 19.44 13.12
N HIS A 240 -9.65 18.37 12.65
CA HIS A 240 -10.03 17.21 13.48
C HIS A 240 -10.13 15.94 12.62
N GLY A 241 -10.06 14.78 13.27
CA GLY A 241 -10.03 13.49 12.57
C GLY A 241 -11.32 13.10 11.85
N ASP A 242 -12.43 13.87 11.97
CA ASP A 242 -13.68 13.64 11.23
C ASP A 242 -13.72 14.40 9.89
N LEU A 243 -12.77 15.32 9.65
CA LEU A 243 -12.66 15.96 8.35
C LEU A 243 -12.37 14.92 7.27
N PRO A 244 -12.90 15.10 6.05
CA PRO A 244 -12.61 14.22 4.94
C PRO A 244 -11.12 14.11 4.64
N CYS A 245 -10.71 13.00 4.07
CA CYS A 245 -9.42 12.91 3.42
C CYS A 245 -9.37 13.86 2.21
N LEU A 246 -8.27 14.58 2.04
CA LEU A 246 -8.08 15.55 0.96
C LEU A 246 -7.01 15.08 -0.02
N ARG A 247 -7.23 15.32 -1.31
CA ARG A 247 -6.21 15.20 -2.37
C ARG A 247 -6.31 16.37 -3.33
N ILE A 248 -5.16 17.01 -3.60
CA ILE A 248 -5.01 18.08 -4.58
C ILE A 248 -3.88 17.70 -5.55
N PRO A 249 -4.19 16.93 -6.61
CA PRO A 249 -3.17 16.32 -7.48
C PRO A 249 -2.20 17.31 -8.11
N GLU A 250 -2.68 18.46 -8.60
CA GLU A 250 -1.82 19.42 -9.31
C GLU A 250 -0.75 20.06 -8.44
N VAL A 251 -0.99 20.14 -7.14
CA VAL A 251 0.01 20.61 -6.16
C VAL A 251 0.62 19.44 -5.37
N GLN A 252 0.33 18.20 -5.82
CA GLN A 252 0.94 16.95 -5.34
C GLN A 252 0.74 16.66 -3.86
N VAL A 253 -0.34 17.18 -3.26
CA VAL A 253 -0.60 17.11 -1.83
C VAL A 253 -1.80 16.21 -1.51
N TYR A 254 -1.65 15.46 -0.43
CA TYR A 254 -2.77 14.90 0.30
C TYR A 254 -2.74 15.36 1.78
N ALA A 255 -3.90 15.43 2.39
CA ALA A 255 -4.01 15.73 3.82
C ALA A 255 -5.20 15.02 4.47
N ARG A 256 -5.13 14.84 5.78
CA ARG A 256 -6.27 14.43 6.62
C ARG A 256 -6.09 14.95 8.05
N GLY A 257 -7.16 14.98 8.78
CA GLY A 257 -7.09 15.21 10.22
C GLY A 257 -6.45 14.02 10.95
N GLU A 258 -5.57 14.32 11.91
CA GLU A 258 -5.03 13.36 12.86
C GLU A 258 -5.27 13.89 14.27
N SER A 259 -6.39 13.50 14.89
CA SER A 259 -6.95 14.17 16.08
C SER A 259 -7.17 15.66 15.78
N ASN A 260 -6.52 16.57 16.50
CA ASN A 260 -6.54 18.02 16.26
C ASN A 260 -5.32 18.55 15.48
N ARG A 261 -4.62 17.68 14.76
CA ARG A 261 -3.42 17.92 13.96
C ARG A 261 -3.71 17.65 12.48
N VAL A 262 -2.77 18.01 11.62
CA VAL A 262 -2.83 17.73 10.18
C VAL A 262 -1.74 16.73 9.83
N LEU A 263 -2.13 15.63 9.23
CA LEU A 263 -1.22 14.77 8.48
C LEU A 263 -1.18 15.30 7.04
N CYS A 264 -0.01 15.67 6.56
CA CYS A 264 0.20 16.20 5.21
C CYS A 264 1.41 15.56 4.56
N GLY A 265 1.26 15.13 3.33
CA GLY A 265 2.30 14.57 2.47
C GLY A 265 1.94 14.68 1.01
N GLY A 266 2.73 14.03 0.16
CA GLY A 266 2.51 14.13 -1.28
C GLY A 266 3.38 13.18 -2.09
N PHE A 267 3.34 13.35 -3.41
CA PHE A 267 4.17 12.61 -4.37
C PHE A 267 4.92 13.65 -5.22
N GLU A 268 6.17 13.91 -4.84
CA GLU A 268 7.03 14.90 -5.50
C GLU A 268 7.42 14.46 -6.93
N ASN A 269 7.72 15.44 -7.80
CA ASN A 269 8.11 15.21 -9.20
C ASN A 269 9.52 14.63 -9.39
N ARG A 270 10.28 14.47 -8.32
CA ARG A 270 11.65 13.94 -8.32
C ARG A 270 11.80 12.92 -7.21
N GLY A 271 11.23 11.74 -7.45
CA GLY A 271 11.30 10.64 -6.49
C GLY A 271 12.73 10.15 -6.26
N THR A 272 13.04 9.77 -5.04
CA THR A 272 14.30 9.12 -4.69
C THR A 272 14.10 7.61 -4.64
N SER A 273 14.86 6.85 -5.42
CA SER A 273 14.78 5.38 -5.47
C SER A 273 16.11 4.72 -5.14
N ILE A 274 16.04 3.52 -4.58
CA ILE A 274 17.19 2.66 -4.32
C ILE A 274 17.28 1.60 -5.43
N ASP A 275 18.50 1.37 -5.93
CA ASP A 275 18.73 0.24 -6.83
C ASP A 275 18.42 -1.07 -6.08
N PRO A 276 17.49 -1.89 -6.57
CA PRO A 276 17.12 -3.12 -5.88
C PRO A 276 18.29 -4.10 -5.71
N ARG A 277 19.37 -3.97 -6.49
CA ARG A 277 20.60 -4.76 -6.34
C ARG A 277 21.39 -4.39 -5.07
N GLU A 278 21.26 -3.15 -4.58
CA GLU A 278 21.89 -2.65 -3.36
C GLU A 278 21.12 -3.08 -2.09
N VAL A 279 19.88 -3.55 -2.24
CA VAL A 279 19.07 -4.05 -1.13
C VAL A 279 19.38 -5.51 -0.87
N SER A 280 19.91 -5.82 0.30
CA SER A 280 20.07 -7.18 0.83
C SER A 280 18.99 -7.48 1.88
N VAL A 281 18.82 -8.74 2.23
CA VAL A 281 17.87 -9.15 3.30
C VAL A 281 18.17 -8.53 4.65
N SER A 282 19.42 -8.11 4.89
CA SER A 282 19.87 -7.44 6.11
C SER A 282 19.86 -5.91 6.04
N SER A 283 19.61 -5.31 4.86
CA SER A 283 19.64 -3.87 4.69
C SER A 283 18.66 -3.16 5.62
N ALA A 284 19.11 -2.11 6.29
CA ALA A 284 18.26 -1.19 7.04
C ALA A 284 17.91 0.00 6.12
N LEU A 285 16.71 -0.03 5.56
CA LEU A 285 16.22 1.09 4.72
C LEU A 285 15.71 2.21 5.62
N ARG A 286 16.59 3.16 5.91
CA ARG A 286 16.28 4.35 6.69
C ARG A 286 16.47 5.59 5.82
N ALA A 287 15.60 6.59 5.97
CA ALA A 287 15.76 7.90 5.37
C ALA A 287 15.71 8.98 6.46
N ARG A 288 16.31 10.11 6.16
CA ARG A 288 16.12 11.34 6.91
C ARG A 288 15.04 12.16 6.21
N PRO A 289 14.29 13.00 6.95
CA PRO A 289 13.30 13.88 6.31
C PRO A 289 13.99 14.84 5.33
N ASP A 290 13.42 14.97 4.14
CA ASP A 290 13.77 16.02 3.19
C ASP A 290 12.90 17.25 3.49
N TRP A 291 13.48 18.23 4.15
CA TRP A 291 12.76 19.43 4.59
C TRP A 291 12.30 20.32 3.42
N ASP A 292 12.97 20.27 2.27
CA ASP A 292 12.55 21.02 1.08
C ASP A 292 11.28 20.38 0.49
N VAL A 293 11.22 19.06 0.42
CA VAL A 293 10.03 18.30 -0.02
C VAL A 293 8.87 18.53 0.95
N LEU A 294 9.10 18.30 2.25
CA LEU A 294 8.04 18.47 3.26
C LEU A 294 7.55 19.92 3.36
N GLY A 295 8.47 20.89 3.25
CA GLY A 295 8.15 22.32 3.19
C GLY A 295 7.34 22.69 1.96
N GLY A 296 7.63 22.07 0.81
CA GLY A 296 6.85 22.21 -0.41
C GLY A 296 5.39 21.74 -0.23
N PHE A 297 5.17 20.58 0.39
CA PHE A 297 3.83 20.10 0.70
C PHE A 297 3.09 21.02 1.67
N ALA A 298 3.76 21.50 2.72
CA ALA A 298 3.19 22.42 3.69
C ALA A 298 2.78 23.74 3.02
N GLY A 299 3.64 24.32 2.20
CA GLY A 299 3.36 25.55 1.44
C GLY A 299 2.18 25.40 0.50
N SER A 300 2.16 24.31 -0.28
CA SER A 300 1.06 24.01 -1.21
C SER A 300 -0.28 23.85 -0.50
N LEU A 301 -0.34 23.17 0.64
CA LEU A 301 -1.58 23.01 1.39
C LEU A 301 -2.02 24.32 2.06
N ALA A 302 -1.06 25.15 2.56
CA ALA A 302 -1.35 26.43 3.18
C ALA A 302 -1.98 27.46 2.21
N GLU A 303 -1.82 27.29 0.89
CA GLU A 303 -2.52 28.11 -0.10
C GLU A 303 -4.05 27.92 -0.03
N PHE A 304 -4.52 26.74 0.37
CA PHE A 304 -5.94 26.42 0.54
C PHE A 304 -6.42 26.56 1.97
N ALA A 305 -5.57 26.21 2.93
CA ALA A 305 -5.86 26.21 4.36
C ALA A 305 -4.85 27.10 5.13
N PRO A 306 -5.05 28.44 5.16
CA PRO A 306 -4.10 29.39 5.74
C PRO A 306 -3.77 29.17 7.22
N ALA A 307 -4.64 28.52 7.98
CA ALA A 307 -4.38 28.15 9.36
C ALA A 307 -3.14 27.27 9.57
N LEU A 308 -2.66 26.64 8.48
CA LEU A 308 -1.41 25.86 8.49
C LEU A 308 -0.15 26.73 8.43
N ALA A 309 -0.26 27.97 7.97
CA ALA A 309 0.87 28.87 7.90
C ALA A 309 1.43 29.14 9.32
N GLY A 310 2.66 28.70 9.55
CA GLY A 310 3.32 28.81 10.86
C GLY A 310 3.02 27.65 11.83
N ALA A 311 2.30 26.62 11.43
CA ALA A 311 2.14 25.41 12.24
C ALA A 311 3.48 24.67 12.35
N GLY A 312 3.87 24.31 13.58
CA GLY A 312 5.06 23.48 13.82
C GLY A 312 4.87 22.06 13.33
N VAL A 313 5.96 21.34 13.07
CA VAL A 313 5.98 19.91 12.76
C VAL A 313 6.21 19.11 14.03
N ALA A 314 5.27 18.24 14.38
CA ALA A 314 5.37 17.36 15.54
C ALA A 314 6.12 16.06 15.23
N ALA A 315 5.92 15.51 14.02
CA ALA A 315 6.57 14.27 13.59
C ALA A 315 6.71 14.23 12.07
N THR A 316 7.73 13.50 11.60
CA THR A 316 7.93 13.16 10.18
C THR A 316 7.99 11.66 10.00
N PHE A 317 7.55 11.19 8.85
CA PHE A 317 7.49 9.78 8.51
C PHE A 317 8.12 9.54 7.14
N GLN A 318 9.02 8.58 7.05
CA GLN A 318 9.74 8.21 5.84
C GLN A 318 9.61 6.71 5.61
N GLY A 319 9.01 6.34 4.49
CA GLY A 319 8.83 4.95 4.10
C GLY A 319 9.41 4.64 2.73
N TRP A 320 9.68 3.36 2.48
CA TRP A 320 10.16 2.85 1.21
C TRP A 320 9.13 1.89 0.59
N PRO A 321 7.99 2.38 0.08
CA PRO A 321 7.08 1.53 -0.66
C PRO A 321 7.76 0.89 -1.87
N ALA A 322 7.36 -0.36 -2.14
CA ALA A 322 7.91 -1.16 -3.23
C ALA A 322 7.10 -0.91 -4.51
N PHE A 323 7.76 -0.36 -5.53
CA PHE A 323 7.18 -0.09 -6.84
C PHE A 323 7.60 -1.15 -7.86
N SER A 324 6.70 -1.45 -8.79
CA SER A 324 6.98 -2.18 -10.03
C SER A 324 7.05 -1.20 -11.20
N PRO A 325 7.80 -1.53 -12.29
CA PRO A 325 7.92 -0.64 -13.46
C PRO A 325 6.60 -0.29 -14.13
N ASP A 326 5.62 -1.21 -14.09
CA ASP A 326 4.30 -1.06 -14.69
C ASP A 326 3.22 -0.53 -13.73
N GLY A 327 3.58 -0.17 -12.50
CA GLY A 327 2.67 0.35 -11.49
C GLY A 327 1.59 -0.65 -11.04
N ARG A 328 1.80 -1.96 -11.24
CA ARG A 328 0.83 -3.02 -10.93
C ARG A 328 1.37 -3.96 -9.86
N PHE A 329 0.50 -4.53 -9.04
CA PHE A 329 0.89 -5.56 -8.08
C PHE A 329 1.62 -6.72 -8.76
N ILE A 330 2.49 -7.39 -8.01
CA ILE A 330 3.16 -8.62 -8.41
C ILE A 330 2.63 -9.73 -7.50
N VAL A 331 1.71 -10.52 -8.03
CA VAL A 331 0.92 -11.46 -7.23
C VAL A 331 0.81 -12.81 -7.91
N GLY A 332 1.07 -13.86 -7.15
CA GLY A 332 0.85 -15.22 -7.59
C GLY A 332 2.10 -16.10 -7.64
N PRO A 333 1.94 -17.34 -8.07
CA PRO A 333 3.03 -18.30 -8.18
C PRO A 333 4.03 -17.91 -9.28
N VAL A 334 5.27 -18.31 -9.07
CA VAL A 334 6.37 -18.18 -10.03
C VAL A 334 6.52 -19.51 -10.78
N SER A 335 6.31 -19.54 -12.09
CA SER A 335 6.34 -20.79 -12.86
C SER A 335 7.72 -21.46 -12.85
N ALA A 336 8.79 -20.68 -12.78
CA ALA A 336 10.18 -21.17 -12.75
C ALA A 336 10.53 -21.94 -11.48
N VAL A 337 9.83 -21.72 -10.34
CA VAL A 337 10.12 -22.33 -9.05
C VAL A 337 8.82 -22.75 -8.37
N ARG A 338 8.52 -24.05 -8.40
CA ARG A 338 7.34 -24.60 -7.75
C ARG A 338 7.35 -24.30 -6.24
N GLY A 339 6.23 -23.81 -5.72
CA GLY A 339 6.09 -23.44 -4.31
C GLY A 339 6.60 -22.04 -3.99
N LEU A 340 7.17 -21.30 -4.93
CA LEU A 340 7.49 -19.89 -4.72
C LEU A 340 6.34 -19.00 -5.20
N VAL A 341 5.91 -18.07 -4.33
CA VAL A 341 4.77 -17.18 -4.55
C VAL A 341 5.14 -15.76 -4.15
N LEU A 342 4.67 -14.78 -4.88
CA LEU A 342 4.90 -13.37 -4.62
C LEU A 342 3.61 -12.65 -4.19
N ALA A 343 3.75 -11.74 -3.22
CA ALA A 343 2.75 -10.77 -2.80
C ALA A 343 3.47 -9.42 -2.60
N ALA A 344 3.80 -8.73 -3.70
CA ALA A 344 4.73 -7.61 -3.71
C ALA A 344 4.30 -6.50 -4.70
N GLY A 345 5.15 -5.49 -4.89
CA GLY A 345 4.89 -4.40 -5.84
C GLY A 345 3.66 -3.58 -5.46
N CYS A 346 3.59 -3.13 -4.21
CA CYS A 346 2.40 -2.48 -3.67
C CYS A 346 2.14 -1.07 -4.24
N ASN A 347 3.12 -0.44 -4.86
CA ASN A 347 3.01 0.88 -5.50
C ASN A 347 2.28 1.91 -4.60
N ALA A 348 2.75 2.06 -3.34
CA ALA A 348 2.17 2.89 -2.28
C ALA A 348 0.74 2.52 -1.82
N HIS A 349 0.18 1.38 -2.28
CA HIS A 349 -1.14 0.88 -1.84
C HIS A 349 -1.04 -0.28 -0.83
N GLY A 350 0.10 -0.47 -0.17
CA GLY A 350 0.34 -1.63 0.70
C GLY A 350 -0.57 -1.73 1.92
N VAL A 351 -1.06 -0.61 2.44
CA VAL A 351 -2.03 -0.55 3.54
C VAL A 351 -3.45 -0.61 3.00
N SER A 352 -3.85 0.38 2.19
CA SER A 352 -5.21 0.46 1.65
C SER A 352 -5.62 -0.67 0.71
N GLY A 353 -4.66 -1.32 0.07
CA GLY A 353 -4.89 -2.43 -0.85
C GLY A 353 -4.54 -3.81 -0.27
N SER A 354 -4.18 -3.91 1.01
CA SER A 354 -3.71 -5.18 1.60
C SER A 354 -4.73 -6.31 1.50
N ALA A 355 -6.01 -6.04 1.83
CA ALA A 355 -7.08 -7.02 1.69
C ALA A 355 -7.24 -7.47 0.22
N GLY A 356 -7.32 -6.50 -0.71
CA GLY A 356 -7.49 -6.78 -2.13
C GLY A 356 -6.33 -7.58 -2.71
N LEU A 357 -5.09 -7.23 -2.37
CA LEU A 357 -3.92 -7.98 -2.81
C LEU A 357 -3.93 -9.40 -2.25
N ALA A 358 -4.30 -9.58 -0.98
CA ALA A 358 -4.41 -10.92 -0.37
C ALA A 358 -5.53 -11.75 -1.02
N MET A 359 -6.68 -11.14 -1.34
CA MET A 359 -7.76 -11.80 -2.09
C MET A 359 -7.29 -12.24 -3.49
N HIS A 360 -6.56 -11.40 -4.22
CA HIS A 360 -5.96 -11.78 -5.51
C HIS A 360 -4.92 -12.88 -5.37
N LEU A 361 -4.17 -12.90 -4.27
CA LEU A 361 -3.25 -14.01 -4.01
C LEU A 361 -4.01 -15.33 -3.84
N VAL A 362 -5.04 -15.34 -3.01
CA VAL A 362 -5.90 -16.52 -2.82
C VAL A 362 -6.49 -16.97 -4.16
N GLU A 363 -7.02 -16.06 -4.94
CA GLU A 363 -7.55 -16.33 -6.27
C GLU A 363 -6.47 -16.91 -7.20
N SER A 364 -5.25 -16.35 -7.20
CA SER A 364 -4.15 -16.85 -8.02
C SER A 364 -3.74 -18.29 -7.70
N LEU A 365 -4.01 -18.74 -6.47
CA LEU A 365 -3.72 -20.09 -6.00
C LEU A 365 -4.90 -21.07 -6.19
N SER A 366 -6.06 -20.61 -6.68
CA SER A 366 -7.25 -21.45 -6.86
C SER A 366 -7.19 -22.38 -8.09
N GLY A 367 -6.22 -22.17 -8.97
CA GLY A 367 -6.06 -22.93 -10.22
C GLY A 367 -6.75 -22.31 -11.45
N ASP A 368 -7.74 -21.44 -11.28
CA ASP A 368 -8.42 -20.72 -12.37
C ASP A 368 -8.64 -19.23 -12.03
N PRO A 369 -7.58 -18.43 -11.94
CA PRO A 369 -7.70 -17.00 -11.65
C PRO A 369 -8.32 -16.24 -12.83
N SER A 370 -8.99 -15.12 -12.53
CA SER A 370 -9.54 -14.21 -13.54
C SER A 370 -8.44 -13.65 -14.46
N PRO A 371 -8.79 -13.16 -15.65
CA PRO A 371 -7.81 -12.53 -16.56
C PRO A 371 -7.04 -11.39 -15.90
N TYR A 372 -7.70 -10.60 -15.06
CA TYR A 372 -7.04 -9.52 -14.33
C TYR A 372 -5.98 -10.07 -13.36
N VAL A 373 -6.31 -11.04 -12.52
CA VAL A 373 -5.36 -11.64 -11.56
C VAL A 373 -4.22 -12.35 -12.29
N ARG A 374 -4.51 -13.08 -13.38
CA ARG A 374 -3.45 -13.66 -14.26
C ARG A 374 -2.47 -12.60 -14.76
N SER A 375 -2.97 -11.43 -15.10
CA SER A 375 -2.13 -10.33 -15.59
C SER A 375 -1.20 -9.72 -14.53
N LEU A 376 -1.41 -10.04 -13.24
CA LEU A 376 -0.55 -9.62 -12.12
C LEU A 376 0.58 -10.62 -11.83
N SER A 377 0.62 -11.76 -12.53
CA SER A 377 1.63 -12.80 -12.33
C SER A 377 3.05 -12.24 -12.35
N PRO A 378 3.95 -12.72 -11.44
CA PRO A 378 5.38 -12.42 -11.50
C PRO A 378 6.03 -12.85 -12.82
N ASP A 379 5.47 -13.83 -13.51
CA ASP A 379 6.01 -14.37 -14.76
C ASP A 379 6.03 -13.34 -15.92
N ARG A 380 5.29 -12.24 -15.80
CA ARG A 380 5.38 -11.13 -16.76
C ARG A 380 6.75 -10.44 -16.77
N PHE A 381 7.56 -10.71 -15.75
CA PHE A 381 8.95 -10.24 -15.64
C PHE A 381 9.99 -11.37 -15.84
N VAL A 382 9.54 -12.59 -16.17
CA VAL A 382 10.36 -13.79 -16.39
C VAL A 382 9.93 -14.42 -17.73
N PRO A 383 10.83 -14.67 -18.70
CA PRO A 383 12.26 -14.36 -18.70
C PRO A 383 12.54 -12.85 -18.63
N ARG A 384 13.72 -12.48 -18.13
CA ARG A 384 14.10 -11.09 -17.94
C ARG A 384 14.15 -10.32 -19.27
N THR A 385 13.18 -9.44 -19.49
CA THR A 385 13.08 -8.54 -20.66
C THR A 385 13.36 -7.08 -20.31
N TRP A 386 13.91 -6.81 -19.13
CA TRP A 386 14.12 -5.49 -18.54
C TRP A 386 15.55 -5.38 -17.97
N SER A 387 16.10 -4.17 -17.93
CA SER A 387 17.33 -3.86 -17.17
C SER A 387 17.00 -3.32 -15.80
N PHE A 388 17.92 -3.40 -14.84
CA PHE A 388 17.73 -2.78 -13.52
C PHE A 388 17.64 -1.26 -13.61
N GLU A 389 18.36 -0.66 -14.53
CA GLU A 389 18.32 0.79 -14.76
C GLU A 389 16.96 1.22 -15.32
N ASP A 390 16.43 0.50 -16.32
CA ASP A 390 15.09 0.75 -16.86
C ASP A 390 14.02 0.54 -15.81
N ALA A 391 14.07 -0.58 -15.06
CA ALA A 391 13.12 -0.87 -14.00
C ALA A 391 13.10 0.22 -12.92
N ARG A 392 14.29 0.72 -12.54
CA ARG A 392 14.40 1.82 -11.56
C ARG A 392 13.79 3.10 -12.10
N ARG A 393 14.12 3.48 -13.34
CA ARG A 393 13.58 4.67 -14.00
C ARG A 393 12.07 4.61 -14.13
N GLU A 394 11.53 3.47 -14.58
CA GLU A 394 10.10 3.27 -14.80
C GLU A 394 9.34 3.23 -13.48
N ALA A 395 9.82 2.51 -12.47
CA ALA A 395 9.21 2.49 -11.14
C ALA A 395 9.21 3.87 -10.47
N GLN A 396 10.28 4.65 -10.65
CA GLN A 396 10.35 6.01 -10.18
C GLN A 396 9.34 6.91 -10.93
N ALA A 397 9.19 6.75 -12.24
CA ALA A 397 8.19 7.45 -13.03
C ALA A 397 6.75 7.11 -12.57
N VAL A 398 6.47 5.87 -12.18
CA VAL A 398 5.17 5.49 -11.57
C VAL A 398 4.90 6.28 -10.28
N TYR A 399 5.92 6.51 -9.46
CA TYR A 399 5.80 7.33 -8.26
C TYR A 399 5.58 8.81 -8.60
N GLU A 400 6.40 9.39 -9.48
CA GLU A 400 6.37 10.80 -9.87
C GLU A 400 5.07 11.18 -10.60
N THR A 401 4.45 10.23 -11.30
CA THR A 401 3.16 10.39 -11.99
C THR A 401 1.98 9.79 -11.22
N TYR A 402 2.11 9.60 -9.92
CA TYR A 402 1.07 8.94 -9.12
C TYR A 402 -0.28 9.66 -9.13
N TYR A 403 -0.26 10.98 -9.19
CA TYR A 403 -1.46 11.81 -9.28
C TYR A 403 -1.91 12.10 -10.71
N PRO A 404 -1.02 12.56 -11.62
CA PRO A 404 -1.38 12.67 -13.01
C PRO A 404 -1.69 11.27 -13.57
N MET A 405 -2.88 11.07 -14.09
CA MET A 405 -3.15 9.85 -14.85
C MET A 405 -2.33 9.90 -16.14
N PRO A 406 -1.53 8.88 -16.46
CA PRO A 406 -0.98 8.80 -17.80
C PRO A 406 -2.15 8.85 -18.78
N SER A 407 -2.06 9.75 -19.77
CA SER A 407 -3.02 9.77 -20.87
C SER A 407 -3.15 8.33 -21.37
N VAL A 408 -4.35 7.77 -21.27
CA VAL A 408 -4.64 6.45 -21.83
C VAL A 408 -4.54 6.63 -23.34
N THR A 409 -3.38 6.30 -23.89
CA THR A 409 -3.27 6.08 -25.33
C THR A 409 -4.02 4.78 -25.59
N PRO A 410 -5.00 4.78 -26.51
CA PRO A 410 -5.89 3.65 -26.78
C PRO A 410 -5.15 2.39 -27.23
#